data_c0622830af029376e68206bedfbddde8
#
_entry.id   c0622830af029376e68206bedfbddde8
#
_cell.length_a   1.000
_cell.length_b   1.000
_cell.length_c   1.000
_cell.angle_alpha   90.00
_cell.angle_beta   90.00
_cell.angle_gamma   90.00
#
_symmetry.space_group_name_H-M   'P 1'
#
loop_
_entity.id
_entity.type
_entity.pdbx_description
1 polymer ?
#
loop_
_entity_poly.entity_id
_entity_poly.type
_entity_poly.pdbx_seq_one_letter_code
_entity_poly.pdbx_strand_id
1 'polypeptide(L)'
;MNIGAVEYLKEQGVSLIVTVDNGISSVQEVARANELGIDVVVTDHHRPQEILPDAVAVVDAYRPDDTSPYKHFSGVGIAFKLLMALEDGAGDVEDLLEAYSDLAAIGTIGDIVPLTGENRTLIRAGLERLSQSDRPGVQALLENAGIAGKALTSTNVAFTLVPRINATGRMGAPERAVRLLISGYEEEAEVLSEEICADNEERRRVEAEIAEAAFADIEAKGYMKDRVVVVDGENWHHGVIGIVASRVTERCGKPCMIISRGETEAKGSGRSIEGFSLFEA
;
A
#
# COMPACT_ATOMS: atom_id res chain seq x y z
N MET A 1 -10.72 5.96 5.29
CA MET A 1 -11.11 6.35 6.68
C MET A 1 -12.28 5.51 7.15
N ASN A 2 -12.68 5.60 8.43
CA ASN A 2 -13.95 5.10 8.93
C ASN A 2 -14.50 6.03 10.03
N ILE A 3 -15.83 6.04 10.21
CA ILE A 3 -16.53 6.96 11.11
C ILE A 3 -16.07 6.77 12.57
N GLY A 4 -15.93 5.53 13.03
CA GLY A 4 -15.49 5.27 14.41
C GLY A 4 -14.08 5.80 14.71
N ALA A 5 -13.17 5.78 13.74
CA ALA A 5 -11.85 6.39 13.91
C ALA A 5 -11.93 7.92 13.98
N VAL A 6 -12.81 8.56 13.21
CA VAL A 6 -13.04 10.00 13.26
C VAL A 6 -13.59 10.41 14.62
N GLU A 7 -14.56 9.66 15.15
CA GLU A 7 -15.14 9.92 16.47
C GLU A 7 -14.11 9.75 17.59
N TYR A 8 -13.31 8.67 17.53
CA TYR A 8 -12.22 8.46 18.46
C TYR A 8 -11.18 9.61 18.43
N LEU A 9 -10.80 10.08 17.24
CA LEU A 9 -9.86 11.21 17.11
C LEU A 9 -10.45 12.50 17.73
N LYS A 10 -11.76 12.72 17.62
CA LYS A 10 -12.43 13.84 18.30
C LYS A 10 -12.31 13.75 19.81
N GLU A 11 -12.50 12.56 20.39
CA GLU A 11 -12.34 12.34 21.84
C GLU A 11 -10.90 12.61 22.30
N GLN A 12 -9.90 12.40 21.42
CA GLN A 12 -8.51 12.73 21.68
C GLN A 12 -8.17 14.23 21.49
N GLY A 13 -9.16 15.08 21.15
CA GLY A 13 -8.96 16.51 20.97
C GLY A 13 -8.35 16.91 19.63
N VAL A 14 -8.35 16.01 18.65
CA VAL A 14 -7.85 16.30 17.29
C VAL A 14 -8.74 17.33 16.62
N SER A 15 -8.15 18.34 15.99
CA SER A 15 -8.83 19.40 15.25
C SER A 15 -8.54 19.41 13.76
N LEU A 16 -7.51 18.67 13.31
CA LEU A 16 -7.13 18.53 11.91
C LEU A 16 -6.74 17.08 11.62
N ILE A 17 -7.29 16.54 10.54
CA ILE A 17 -6.91 15.25 9.96
C ILE A 17 -6.28 15.51 8.60
N VAL A 18 -5.07 15.03 8.37
CA VAL A 18 -4.45 14.99 7.05
C VAL A 18 -4.39 13.53 6.62
N THR A 19 -5.07 13.19 5.54
CA THR A 19 -4.99 11.83 4.99
C THR A 19 -3.82 11.72 4.03
N VAL A 20 -3.20 10.55 3.96
CA VAL A 20 -2.15 10.22 2.99
C VAL A 20 -2.49 8.88 2.36
N ASP A 21 -2.52 8.83 1.03
CA ASP A 21 -2.83 7.61 0.27
C ASP A 21 -4.26 7.08 0.47
N ASN A 22 -5.15 7.92 0.94
CA ASN A 22 -6.57 7.62 1.08
C ASN A 22 -7.39 8.90 1.26
N GLY A 23 -8.72 8.76 1.21
CA GLY A 23 -9.63 9.83 1.57
C GLY A 23 -10.45 10.37 0.39
N ILE A 24 -10.02 10.20 -0.85
CA ILE A 24 -10.76 10.71 -2.02
C ILE A 24 -12.18 10.16 -2.15
N SER A 25 -12.42 8.96 -1.62
CA SER A 25 -13.73 8.30 -1.59
C SER A 25 -14.44 8.41 -0.23
N SER A 26 -13.84 9.06 0.76
CA SER A 26 -14.33 9.11 2.15
C SER A 26 -15.33 10.25 2.39
N VAL A 27 -16.37 10.35 1.54
CA VAL A 27 -17.36 11.44 1.59
C VAL A 27 -18.11 11.48 2.92
N GLN A 28 -18.54 10.32 3.42
CA GLN A 28 -19.31 10.23 4.67
C GLN A 28 -18.44 10.50 5.91
N GLU A 29 -17.21 10.00 5.90
CA GLU A 29 -16.27 10.19 7.01
C GLU A 29 -15.82 11.65 7.12
N VAL A 30 -15.62 12.33 5.99
CA VAL A 30 -15.30 13.77 5.97
C VAL A 30 -16.51 14.58 6.43
N ALA A 31 -17.72 14.25 5.98
CA ALA A 31 -18.94 14.90 6.46
C ALA A 31 -19.08 14.74 7.98
N ARG A 32 -18.79 13.54 8.51
CA ARG A 32 -18.81 13.30 9.96
C ARG A 32 -17.75 14.12 10.71
N ALA A 33 -16.54 14.23 10.16
CA ALA A 33 -15.48 15.07 10.72
C ALA A 33 -15.92 16.54 10.80
N ASN A 34 -16.53 17.07 9.73
CA ASN A 34 -17.06 18.42 9.67
C ASN A 34 -18.14 18.67 10.75
N GLU A 35 -19.09 17.72 10.92
CA GLU A 35 -20.09 17.79 12.00
C GLU A 35 -19.46 17.88 13.40
N LEU A 36 -18.33 17.21 13.58
CA LEU A 36 -17.59 17.21 14.84
C LEU A 36 -16.64 18.42 14.99
N GLY A 37 -16.56 19.28 13.98
CA GLY A 37 -15.64 20.42 13.97
C GLY A 37 -14.18 19.99 13.89
N ILE A 38 -13.88 18.99 13.05
CA ILE A 38 -12.52 18.58 12.68
C ILE A 38 -12.31 18.95 11.23
N ASP A 39 -11.29 19.74 10.94
CA ASP A 39 -10.85 20.05 9.59
C ASP A 39 -10.21 18.81 8.95
N VAL A 40 -10.45 18.61 7.64
CA VAL A 40 -9.84 17.50 6.91
C VAL A 40 -9.12 18.04 5.68
N VAL A 41 -7.87 17.61 5.50
CA VAL A 41 -7.11 17.77 4.26
C VAL A 41 -6.89 16.38 3.67
N VAL A 42 -7.43 16.17 2.48
CA VAL A 42 -7.27 14.90 1.75
C VAL A 42 -6.08 15.01 0.82
N THR A 43 -5.11 14.07 0.96
CA THR A 43 -4.07 13.85 -0.05
C THR A 43 -4.14 12.40 -0.52
N ASP A 44 -4.43 12.22 -1.80
CA ASP A 44 -4.68 10.91 -2.39
C ASP A 44 -4.24 10.88 -3.86
N HIS A 45 -4.17 9.69 -4.43
CA HIS A 45 -3.81 9.46 -5.84
C HIS A 45 -4.73 8.45 -6.51
N HIS A 46 -5.75 7.98 -5.82
CA HIS A 46 -6.74 7.07 -6.38
C HIS A 46 -7.75 7.83 -7.27
N ARG A 47 -8.43 7.12 -8.15
CA ARG A 47 -9.44 7.75 -8.99
C ARG A 47 -10.62 8.23 -8.16
N PRO A 48 -10.99 9.52 -8.27
CA PRO A 48 -12.13 10.07 -7.54
C PRO A 48 -13.45 9.47 -8.03
N GLN A 49 -14.44 9.48 -7.14
CA GLN A 49 -15.83 9.24 -7.48
C GLN A 49 -16.48 10.52 -8.05
N GLU A 50 -17.75 10.43 -8.48
CA GLU A 50 -18.50 11.60 -8.96
C GLU A 50 -18.62 12.71 -7.91
N ILE A 51 -18.73 12.32 -6.64
CA ILE A 51 -18.83 13.24 -5.50
C ILE A 51 -17.51 13.20 -4.74
N LEU A 52 -16.89 14.36 -4.62
CA LEU A 52 -15.70 14.54 -3.81
C LEU A 52 -16.07 14.79 -2.34
N PRO A 53 -15.22 14.43 -1.37
CA PRO A 53 -15.39 14.78 0.02
C PRO A 53 -15.33 16.31 0.22
N ASP A 54 -16.23 16.86 1.06
CA ASP A 54 -16.28 18.27 1.43
C ASP A 54 -15.21 18.59 2.49
N ALA A 55 -13.95 18.42 2.12
CA ALA A 55 -12.78 18.68 2.94
C ALA A 55 -12.27 20.11 2.73
N VAL A 56 -11.50 20.64 3.69
CA VAL A 56 -10.85 21.98 3.58
C VAL A 56 -9.99 22.06 2.32
N ALA A 57 -9.31 20.97 1.99
CA ALA A 57 -8.56 20.82 0.73
C ALA A 57 -8.58 19.36 0.29
N VAL A 58 -8.61 19.15 -1.03
CA VAL A 58 -8.48 17.84 -1.67
C VAL A 58 -7.37 17.91 -2.70
N VAL A 59 -6.25 17.26 -2.40
CA VAL A 59 -5.08 17.18 -3.28
C VAL A 59 -5.06 15.79 -3.93
N ASP A 60 -5.42 15.75 -5.20
CA ASP A 60 -5.40 14.53 -6.01
C ASP A 60 -5.30 14.93 -7.49
N ALA A 61 -4.29 14.43 -8.17
CA ALA A 61 -4.03 14.76 -9.57
C ALA A 61 -5.05 14.15 -10.55
N TYR A 62 -5.87 13.19 -10.12
CA TYR A 62 -6.94 12.61 -10.95
C TYR A 62 -8.28 13.35 -10.84
N ARG A 63 -8.38 14.38 -10.04
CA ARG A 63 -9.57 15.24 -10.02
C ARG A 63 -9.83 15.84 -11.40
N PRO A 64 -11.10 15.96 -11.82
CA PRO A 64 -11.45 16.51 -13.15
C PRO A 64 -10.97 17.95 -13.41
N ASP A 65 -10.84 18.74 -12.34
CA ASP A 65 -10.41 20.14 -12.35
C ASP A 65 -8.91 20.34 -12.16
N ASP A 66 -8.13 19.26 -11.92
CA ASP A 66 -6.70 19.32 -11.72
C ASP A 66 -5.96 19.50 -13.04
N THR A 67 -5.05 20.46 -13.09
CA THR A 67 -4.24 20.81 -14.26
C THR A 67 -2.78 20.39 -14.17
N SER A 68 -2.41 19.63 -13.15
CA SER A 68 -1.04 19.13 -12.96
C SER A 68 -0.57 18.37 -14.20
N PRO A 69 0.63 18.62 -14.68
CA PRO A 69 1.17 17.97 -15.88
C PRO A 69 1.52 16.49 -15.64
N TYR A 70 1.74 16.08 -14.38
CA TYR A 70 2.07 14.73 -13.97
C TYR A 70 1.03 14.18 -13.02
N LYS A 71 0.43 13.03 -13.36
CA LYS A 71 -0.74 12.45 -12.68
C LYS A 71 -0.42 11.18 -11.87
N HIS A 72 0.76 10.60 -12.04
CA HIS A 72 1.06 9.22 -11.60
C HIS A 72 1.86 9.14 -10.30
N PHE A 73 1.71 10.10 -9.41
CA PHE A 73 2.30 9.97 -8.09
C PHE A 73 1.66 8.83 -7.30
N SER A 74 2.44 8.20 -6.43
CA SER A 74 1.95 7.36 -5.34
C SER A 74 1.50 8.24 -4.17
N GLY A 75 0.79 7.67 -3.19
CA GLY A 75 0.40 8.39 -1.98
C GLY A 75 1.60 9.01 -1.26
N VAL A 76 2.70 8.28 -1.11
CA VAL A 76 3.94 8.82 -0.53
C VAL A 76 4.58 9.89 -1.41
N GLY A 77 4.47 9.78 -2.73
CA GLY A 77 4.92 10.82 -3.66
C GLY A 77 4.18 12.13 -3.47
N ILE A 78 2.86 12.08 -3.26
CA ILE A 78 2.05 13.25 -2.94
C ILE A 78 2.43 13.82 -1.57
N ALA A 79 2.63 12.97 -0.56
CA ALA A 79 3.11 13.40 0.75
C ALA A 79 4.46 14.12 0.65
N PHE A 80 5.38 13.61 -0.16
CA PHE A 80 6.66 14.27 -0.43
C PHE A 80 6.48 15.64 -1.11
N LYS A 81 5.58 15.76 -2.08
CA LYS A 81 5.23 17.05 -2.71
C LYS A 81 4.60 18.03 -1.71
N LEU A 82 3.78 17.52 -0.78
CA LEU A 82 3.22 18.34 0.29
C LEU A 82 4.32 18.89 1.21
N LEU A 83 5.30 18.05 1.60
CA LEU A 83 6.45 18.49 2.38
C LEU A 83 7.23 19.59 1.64
N MET A 84 7.51 19.39 0.34
CA MET A 84 8.17 20.42 -0.48
C MET A 84 7.39 21.74 -0.48
N ALA A 85 6.06 21.70 -0.56
CA ALA A 85 5.23 22.89 -0.56
C ALA A 85 5.20 23.59 0.82
N LEU A 86 5.26 22.83 1.91
CA LEU A 86 5.32 23.37 3.27
C LEU A 86 6.67 24.02 3.59
N GLU A 87 7.76 23.51 3.00
CA GLU A 87 9.11 24.06 3.14
C GLU A 87 9.41 25.18 2.12
N ASP A 88 8.46 25.53 1.22
CA ASP A 88 8.65 26.54 0.17
C ASP A 88 9.09 27.89 0.77
N GLY A 89 10.35 28.28 0.48
CA GLY A 89 11.00 29.46 1.01
C GLY A 89 11.66 29.31 2.38
N ALA A 90 11.60 28.15 3.05
CA ALA A 90 12.21 27.90 4.35
C ALA A 90 13.30 26.82 4.32
N GLY A 91 13.25 25.87 3.36
CA GLY A 91 14.19 24.76 3.21
C GLY A 91 14.66 24.53 1.78
N ASP A 92 15.74 23.74 1.63
CA ASP A 92 16.25 23.31 0.35
C ASP A 92 15.58 21.98 -0.05
N VAL A 93 15.18 21.86 -1.31
CA VAL A 93 14.67 20.59 -1.87
C VAL A 93 15.70 19.47 -1.75
N GLU A 94 16.98 19.80 -1.79
CA GLU A 94 18.07 18.83 -1.60
C GLU A 94 18.05 18.24 -0.19
N ASP A 95 17.79 19.04 0.84
CA ASP A 95 17.67 18.60 2.24
C ASP A 95 16.47 17.63 2.40
N LEU A 96 15.35 17.90 1.74
CA LEU A 96 14.18 17.01 1.76
C LEU A 96 14.44 15.68 1.01
N LEU A 97 15.15 15.73 -0.10
CA LEU A 97 15.57 14.53 -0.83
C LEU A 97 16.53 13.68 0.02
N GLU A 98 17.49 14.30 0.68
CA GLU A 98 18.38 13.60 1.60
C GLU A 98 17.62 13.00 2.77
N ALA A 99 16.68 13.74 3.35
CA ALA A 99 15.94 13.30 4.52
C ALA A 99 14.92 12.19 4.24
N TYR A 100 14.24 12.19 3.07
CA TYR A 100 13.03 11.35 2.89
C TYR A 100 12.96 10.58 1.58
N SER A 101 13.90 10.74 0.64
CA SER A 101 13.79 10.08 -0.68
C SER A 101 13.90 8.55 -0.59
N ASP A 102 14.59 8.00 0.42
CA ASP A 102 14.65 6.57 0.67
C ASP A 102 13.25 5.99 0.96
N LEU A 103 12.48 6.59 1.86
CA LEU A 103 11.12 6.18 2.18
C LEU A 103 10.17 6.42 1.00
N ALA A 104 10.32 7.56 0.31
CA ALA A 104 9.54 7.88 -0.87
C ALA A 104 9.76 6.87 -2.01
N ALA A 105 11.00 6.40 -2.19
CA ALA A 105 11.30 5.36 -3.18
C ALA A 105 10.68 4.01 -2.80
N ILE A 106 10.78 3.59 -1.53
CA ILE A 106 10.17 2.34 -1.07
C ILE A 106 8.66 2.36 -1.35
N GLY A 107 7.95 3.40 -0.93
CA GLY A 107 6.50 3.49 -1.09
C GLY A 107 6.08 3.62 -2.56
N THR A 108 6.78 4.46 -3.36
CA THR A 108 6.46 4.64 -4.79
C THR A 108 6.66 3.35 -5.60
N ILE A 109 7.73 2.59 -5.30
CA ILE A 109 7.96 1.28 -5.93
C ILE A 109 6.93 0.27 -5.44
N GLY A 110 6.58 0.32 -4.15
CA GLY A 110 5.61 -0.59 -3.52
C GLY A 110 4.19 -0.44 -4.03
N ASP A 111 3.81 0.75 -4.44
CA ASP A 111 2.49 1.08 -4.99
C ASP A 111 2.33 0.73 -6.48
N ILE A 112 3.41 0.32 -7.13
CA ILE A 112 3.41 -0.15 -8.55
C ILE A 112 2.91 0.94 -9.53
N VAL A 113 3.07 2.20 -9.21
CA VAL A 113 2.80 3.31 -10.13
C VAL A 113 3.85 3.38 -11.25
N PRO A 114 3.55 4.02 -12.40
CA PRO A 114 4.52 4.19 -13.49
C PRO A 114 5.79 4.90 -13.04
N LEU A 115 6.95 4.25 -13.22
CA LEU A 115 8.27 4.78 -12.86
C LEU A 115 8.82 5.71 -13.97
N THR A 116 8.02 6.72 -14.34
CA THR A 116 8.31 7.71 -15.38
C THR A 116 8.27 9.12 -14.80
N GLY A 117 8.65 10.13 -15.57
CA GLY A 117 8.55 11.53 -15.17
C GLY A 117 9.17 11.80 -13.78
N GLU A 118 8.42 12.48 -12.93
CA GLU A 118 8.87 12.86 -11.58
C GLU A 118 9.13 11.65 -10.67
N ASN A 119 8.32 10.58 -10.78
CA ASN A 119 8.56 9.35 -10.02
C ASN A 119 9.94 8.77 -10.34
N ARG A 120 10.38 8.78 -11.60
CA ARG A 120 11.70 8.28 -11.99
C ARG A 120 12.81 9.10 -11.32
N THR A 121 12.66 10.42 -11.24
CA THR A 121 13.64 11.30 -10.59
C THR A 121 13.71 11.01 -9.09
N LEU A 122 12.56 10.94 -8.42
CA LEU A 122 12.46 10.68 -7.00
C LEU A 122 13.04 9.30 -6.64
N ILE A 123 12.68 8.26 -7.41
CA ILE A 123 13.17 6.89 -7.18
C ILE A 123 14.67 6.79 -7.41
N ARG A 124 15.22 7.48 -8.40
CA ARG A 124 16.67 7.47 -8.65
C ARG A 124 17.44 8.04 -7.45
N ALA A 125 17.03 9.19 -6.94
CA ALA A 125 17.60 9.78 -5.74
C ALA A 125 17.41 8.86 -4.53
N GLY A 126 16.18 8.34 -4.36
CA GLY A 126 15.84 7.48 -3.23
C GLY A 126 16.55 6.13 -3.23
N LEU A 127 16.82 5.49 -4.36
CA LEU A 127 17.60 4.24 -4.42
C LEU A 127 19.06 4.46 -4.03
N GLU A 128 19.65 5.61 -4.41
CA GLU A 128 20.98 5.98 -3.99
C GLU A 128 21.02 6.23 -2.47
N ARG A 129 20.08 7.04 -1.95
CA ARG A 129 19.94 7.31 -0.52
C ARG A 129 19.63 6.03 0.28
N LEU A 130 18.76 5.15 -0.21
CA LEU A 130 18.37 3.90 0.43
C LEU A 130 19.56 2.97 0.65
N SER A 131 20.49 2.90 -0.31
CA SER A 131 21.69 2.07 -0.18
C SER A 131 22.67 2.59 0.89
N GLN A 132 22.53 3.83 1.32
CA GLN A 132 23.36 4.54 2.28
C GLN A 132 22.53 5.10 3.47
N SER A 133 21.30 4.61 3.63
CA SER A 133 20.38 5.12 4.66
C SER A 133 20.99 4.99 6.05
N ASP A 134 20.90 6.02 6.83
CA ASP A 134 21.30 6.08 8.25
C ASP A 134 20.12 5.80 9.19
N ARG A 135 18.94 5.49 8.65
CA ARG A 135 17.77 5.10 9.44
C ARG A 135 17.95 3.69 9.99
N PRO A 136 17.93 3.49 11.34
CA PRO A 136 18.10 2.16 11.91
C PRO A 136 17.12 1.13 11.36
N GLY A 137 15.84 1.52 11.15
CA GLY A 137 14.82 0.62 10.63
C GLY A 137 15.05 0.20 9.18
N VAL A 138 15.57 1.10 8.34
CA VAL A 138 15.91 0.77 6.94
C VAL A 138 17.14 -0.14 6.90
N GLN A 139 18.17 0.15 7.71
CA GLN A 139 19.37 -0.67 7.79
C GLN A 139 19.05 -2.09 8.25
N ALA A 140 18.33 -2.25 9.36
CA ALA A 140 17.91 -3.55 9.87
C ALA A 140 17.09 -4.34 8.83
N LEU A 141 16.19 -3.66 8.09
CA LEU A 141 15.40 -4.30 7.04
C LEU A 141 16.26 -4.77 5.86
N LEU A 142 17.26 -3.98 5.44
CA LEU A 142 18.19 -4.34 4.37
C LEU A 142 19.08 -5.52 4.78
N GLU A 143 19.56 -5.55 6.02
CA GLU A 143 20.37 -6.63 6.59
C GLU A 143 19.58 -7.94 6.66
N ASN A 144 18.41 -7.93 7.28
CA ASN A 144 17.54 -9.10 7.40
C ASN A 144 16.98 -9.58 6.04
N ALA A 145 16.95 -8.69 5.06
CA ALA A 145 16.60 -9.05 3.67
C ALA A 145 17.81 -9.59 2.87
N GLY A 146 19.04 -9.53 3.40
CA GLY A 146 20.27 -10.02 2.75
C GLY A 146 20.73 -9.18 1.57
N ILE A 147 20.37 -7.89 1.53
CA ILE A 147 20.72 -6.96 0.43
C ILE A 147 21.46 -5.70 0.90
N ALA A 148 21.82 -5.61 2.17
CA ALA A 148 22.68 -4.54 2.69
C ALA A 148 24.02 -4.48 1.97
N GLY A 149 24.57 -3.29 1.81
CA GLY A 149 25.87 -3.04 1.17
C GLY A 149 25.91 -3.31 -0.35
N LYS A 150 24.78 -3.55 -0.99
CA LYS A 150 24.65 -3.73 -2.44
C LYS A 150 24.07 -2.49 -3.09
N ALA A 151 24.41 -2.26 -4.38
CA ALA A 151 23.69 -1.29 -5.19
C ALA A 151 22.24 -1.78 -5.38
N LEU A 152 21.28 -0.98 -4.90
CA LEU A 152 19.86 -1.33 -4.92
C LEU A 152 19.23 -0.95 -6.26
N THR A 153 18.31 -1.78 -6.72
CA THR A 153 17.48 -1.54 -7.89
C THR A 153 16.00 -1.51 -7.48
N SER A 154 15.14 -0.93 -8.33
CA SER A 154 13.69 -1.00 -8.10
C SER A 154 13.19 -2.44 -7.96
N THR A 155 13.79 -3.39 -8.67
CA THR A 155 13.48 -4.82 -8.56
C THR A 155 13.81 -5.37 -7.17
N ASN A 156 14.97 -5.01 -6.60
CA ASN A 156 15.31 -5.42 -5.22
C ASN A 156 14.28 -4.88 -4.22
N VAL A 157 13.91 -3.61 -4.34
CA VAL A 157 12.91 -3.00 -3.47
C VAL A 157 11.55 -3.67 -3.65
N ALA A 158 11.06 -3.79 -4.88
CA ALA A 158 9.74 -4.35 -5.19
C ALA A 158 9.55 -5.80 -4.73
N PHE A 159 10.59 -6.65 -4.88
CA PHE A 159 10.48 -8.09 -4.61
C PHE A 159 11.13 -8.54 -3.31
N THR A 160 11.87 -7.66 -2.63
CA THR A 160 12.55 -8.02 -1.38
C THR A 160 12.07 -7.19 -0.19
N LEU A 161 12.07 -5.85 -0.27
CA LEU A 161 11.66 -4.99 0.86
C LEU A 161 10.14 -4.84 0.95
N VAL A 162 9.50 -4.42 -0.12
CA VAL A 162 8.05 -4.16 -0.19
C VAL A 162 7.20 -5.35 0.29
N PRO A 163 7.48 -6.62 -0.09
CA PRO A 163 6.70 -7.75 0.40
C PRO A 163 6.78 -7.96 1.91
N ARG A 164 7.90 -7.60 2.55
CA ARG A 164 8.06 -7.65 4.01
C ARG A 164 7.20 -6.59 4.69
N ILE A 165 7.31 -5.34 4.24
CA ILE A 165 6.49 -4.23 4.73
C ILE A 165 5.00 -4.54 4.57
N ASN A 166 4.58 -4.95 3.37
CA ASN A 166 3.18 -5.27 3.09
C ASN A 166 2.64 -6.48 3.86
N ALA A 167 3.53 -7.40 4.29
CA ALA A 167 3.11 -8.56 5.08
C ALA A 167 2.51 -8.15 6.42
N THR A 168 3.00 -7.10 7.06
CA THR A 168 2.49 -6.63 8.35
C THR A 168 1.00 -6.28 8.29
N GLY A 169 0.58 -5.55 7.26
CA GLY A 169 -0.83 -5.21 7.06
C GLY A 169 -1.70 -6.42 6.68
N ARG A 170 -1.12 -7.40 6.00
CA ARG A 170 -1.82 -8.64 5.64
C ARG A 170 -1.98 -9.59 6.81
N MET A 171 -1.00 -9.63 7.71
CA MET A 171 -0.99 -10.50 8.90
C MET A 171 -1.58 -9.83 10.15
N GLY A 172 -2.08 -8.58 10.03
CA GLY A 172 -2.85 -7.91 11.07
C GLY A 172 -2.05 -7.04 12.05
N ALA A 173 -0.82 -6.65 11.69
CA ALA A 173 0.04 -5.81 12.51
C ALA A 173 0.70 -4.66 11.70
N PRO A 174 -0.07 -3.81 10.99
CA PRO A 174 0.49 -2.77 10.10
C PRO A 174 1.35 -1.73 10.83
N GLU A 175 1.09 -1.49 12.10
CA GLU A 175 1.84 -0.57 12.95
C GLU A 175 3.33 -0.97 13.11
N ARG A 176 3.67 -2.25 12.97
CA ARG A 176 5.07 -2.70 13.03
C ARG A 176 5.92 -2.07 11.92
N ALA A 177 5.40 -2.00 10.69
CA ALA A 177 6.12 -1.38 9.59
C ALA A 177 6.33 0.12 9.81
N VAL A 178 5.32 0.82 10.32
CA VAL A 178 5.43 2.24 10.65
C VAL A 178 6.49 2.44 11.73
N ARG A 179 6.41 1.69 12.84
CA ARG A 179 7.38 1.78 13.93
C ARG A 179 8.80 1.49 13.47
N LEU A 180 9.00 0.48 12.64
CA LEU A 180 10.30 0.16 12.07
C LEU A 180 10.88 1.36 11.31
N LEU A 181 10.09 1.92 10.37
CA LEU A 181 10.59 2.97 9.48
C LEU A 181 10.85 4.32 10.19
N ILE A 182 10.20 4.56 11.34
CA ILE A 182 10.41 5.77 12.15
C ILE A 182 11.28 5.54 13.38
N SER A 183 11.71 4.31 13.65
CA SER A 183 12.56 4.01 14.82
C SER A 183 13.88 4.76 14.74
N GLY A 184 14.25 5.40 15.84
CA GLY A 184 15.54 6.06 16.03
C GLY A 184 16.56 5.19 16.78
N TYR A 185 16.22 3.95 17.14
CA TYR A 185 17.04 3.06 17.96
C TYR A 185 17.33 1.74 17.24
N GLU A 186 18.61 1.36 17.16
CA GLU A 186 19.06 0.14 16.48
C GLU A 186 18.44 -1.12 17.10
N GLU A 187 18.43 -1.23 18.42
CA GLU A 187 17.89 -2.40 19.13
C GLU A 187 16.38 -2.61 18.84
N GLU A 188 15.59 -1.53 18.81
CA GLU A 188 14.17 -1.61 18.45
C GLU A 188 13.98 -1.98 16.97
N ALA A 189 14.79 -1.39 16.11
CA ALA A 189 14.74 -1.63 14.68
C ALA A 189 15.08 -3.08 14.33
N GLU A 190 16.08 -3.68 14.98
CA GLU A 190 16.46 -5.07 14.78
C GLU A 190 15.29 -6.01 15.13
N VAL A 191 14.70 -5.85 16.32
CA VAL A 191 13.55 -6.67 16.76
C VAL A 191 12.37 -6.53 15.81
N LEU A 192 11.99 -5.30 15.45
CA LEU A 192 10.87 -5.07 14.52
C LEU A 192 11.13 -5.63 13.13
N SER A 193 12.36 -5.53 12.64
CA SER A 193 12.74 -6.08 11.34
C SER A 193 12.65 -7.61 11.31
N GLU A 194 13.08 -8.30 12.39
CA GLU A 194 12.92 -9.75 12.53
C GLU A 194 11.44 -10.16 12.53
N GLU A 195 10.59 -9.45 13.31
CA GLU A 195 9.15 -9.70 13.34
C GLU A 195 8.49 -9.52 11.96
N ILE A 196 8.84 -8.48 11.22
CA ILE A 196 8.34 -8.22 9.86
C ILE A 196 8.80 -9.30 8.87
N CYS A 197 10.03 -9.77 9.00
CA CYS A 197 10.52 -10.90 8.21
C CYS A 197 9.74 -12.19 8.51
N ALA A 198 9.45 -12.46 9.78
CA ALA A 198 8.63 -13.59 10.21
C ALA A 198 7.17 -13.49 9.67
N ASP A 199 6.56 -12.31 9.74
CA ASP A 199 5.24 -12.05 9.15
C ASP A 199 5.24 -12.35 7.63
N ASN A 200 6.30 -11.98 6.91
CA ASN A 200 6.40 -12.27 5.49
C ASN A 200 6.63 -13.75 5.18
N GLU A 201 7.37 -14.47 6.00
CA GLU A 201 7.54 -15.93 5.87
C GLU A 201 6.20 -16.64 6.11
N GLU A 202 5.48 -16.28 7.15
CA GLU A 202 4.16 -16.82 7.44
C GLU A 202 3.16 -16.51 6.33
N ARG A 203 3.13 -15.26 5.84
CA ARG A 203 2.30 -14.89 4.68
C ARG A 203 2.61 -15.77 3.47
N ARG A 204 3.90 -16.05 3.16
CA ARG A 204 4.30 -16.92 2.05
C ARG A 204 3.89 -18.37 2.24
N ARG A 205 3.97 -18.88 3.48
CA ARG A 205 3.52 -20.23 3.82
C ARG A 205 2.01 -20.37 3.59
N VAL A 206 1.22 -19.44 4.15
CA VAL A 206 -0.23 -19.43 4.01
C VAL A 206 -0.64 -19.26 2.54
N GLU A 207 0.06 -18.39 1.78
CA GLU A 207 -0.18 -18.21 0.35
C GLU A 207 0.04 -19.52 -0.44
N ALA A 208 1.12 -20.25 -0.14
CA ALA A 208 1.42 -21.50 -0.82
C ALA A 208 0.33 -22.55 -0.55
N GLU A 209 -0.09 -22.70 0.70
CA GLU A 209 -1.14 -23.63 1.10
C GLU A 209 -2.49 -23.36 0.42
N ILE A 210 -2.92 -22.08 0.43
CA ILE A 210 -4.18 -21.68 -0.23
C ILE A 210 -4.08 -21.87 -1.75
N ALA A 211 -2.93 -21.50 -2.35
CA ALA A 211 -2.74 -21.65 -3.79
C ALA A 211 -2.76 -23.14 -4.21
N GLU A 212 -2.11 -24.03 -3.45
CA GLU A 212 -2.13 -25.47 -3.71
C GLU A 212 -3.56 -26.01 -3.66
N ALA A 213 -4.31 -25.69 -2.61
CA ALA A 213 -5.70 -26.09 -2.46
C ALA A 213 -6.59 -25.56 -3.60
N ALA A 214 -6.41 -24.27 -3.97
CA ALA A 214 -7.17 -23.67 -5.06
C ALA A 214 -6.88 -24.34 -6.41
N PHE A 215 -5.61 -24.62 -6.73
CA PHE A 215 -5.26 -25.28 -7.97
C PHE A 215 -5.74 -26.73 -8.03
N ALA A 216 -5.69 -27.46 -6.92
CA ALA A 216 -6.24 -28.80 -6.82
C ALA A 216 -7.77 -28.81 -7.11
N ASP A 217 -8.48 -27.85 -6.57
CA ASP A 217 -9.94 -27.68 -6.78
C ASP A 217 -10.26 -27.33 -8.25
N ILE A 218 -9.49 -26.42 -8.85
CA ILE A 218 -9.62 -26.03 -10.27
C ILE A 218 -9.46 -27.26 -11.19
N GLU A 219 -8.48 -28.11 -10.90
CA GLU A 219 -8.22 -29.31 -11.69
C GLU A 219 -9.33 -30.36 -11.48
N ALA A 220 -9.66 -30.67 -10.22
CA ALA A 220 -10.64 -31.68 -9.87
C ALA A 220 -12.06 -31.37 -10.39
N LYS A 221 -12.46 -30.09 -10.33
CA LYS A 221 -13.78 -29.64 -10.77
C LYS A 221 -13.84 -29.22 -12.24
N GLY A 222 -12.69 -29.13 -12.90
CA GLY A 222 -12.59 -28.80 -14.33
C GLY A 222 -12.88 -27.34 -14.65
N TYR A 223 -12.66 -26.41 -13.72
CA TYR A 223 -12.93 -24.98 -13.86
C TYR A 223 -12.09 -24.29 -14.95
N MET A 224 -11.06 -24.98 -15.45
CA MET A 224 -10.33 -24.50 -16.64
C MET A 224 -11.19 -24.37 -17.90
N LYS A 225 -12.40 -24.94 -17.94
CA LYS A 225 -13.36 -24.80 -19.05
C LYS A 225 -14.25 -23.56 -18.91
N ASP A 226 -14.35 -22.99 -17.71
CA ASP A 226 -15.20 -21.86 -17.42
C ASP A 226 -14.59 -20.55 -17.93
N ARG A 227 -15.41 -19.52 -18.15
CA ARG A 227 -14.95 -18.20 -18.58
C ARG A 227 -14.31 -17.41 -17.43
N VAL A 228 -14.78 -17.65 -16.21
CA VAL A 228 -14.30 -17.07 -14.96
C VAL A 228 -14.01 -18.22 -14.00
N VAL A 229 -12.86 -18.17 -13.33
CA VAL A 229 -12.50 -19.18 -12.32
C VAL A 229 -12.98 -18.69 -10.96
N VAL A 230 -13.92 -19.42 -10.35
CA VAL A 230 -14.40 -19.12 -8.99
C VAL A 230 -14.08 -20.31 -8.09
N VAL A 231 -13.26 -20.06 -7.07
CA VAL A 231 -12.83 -21.10 -6.13
C VAL A 231 -13.07 -20.60 -4.71
N ASP A 232 -13.55 -21.50 -3.86
CA ASP A 232 -13.82 -21.22 -2.47
C ASP A 232 -13.16 -22.24 -1.54
N GLY A 233 -12.81 -21.77 -0.35
CA GLY A 233 -12.29 -22.65 0.71
C GLY A 233 -12.65 -22.13 2.09
N GLU A 234 -12.55 -23.03 3.08
CA GLU A 234 -12.91 -22.71 4.45
C GLU A 234 -11.77 -21.99 5.17
N ASN A 235 -12.08 -20.88 5.82
CA ASN A 235 -11.17 -20.12 6.68
C ASN A 235 -9.85 -19.70 6.01
N TRP A 236 -9.84 -19.49 4.69
CA TRP A 236 -8.68 -18.96 4.02
C TRP A 236 -8.38 -17.55 4.49
N HIS A 237 -7.12 -17.25 4.71
CA HIS A 237 -6.69 -15.97 5.29
C HIS A 237 -7.02 -14.79 4.36
N HIS A 238 -7.87 -13.86 4.84
CA HIS A 238 -8.42 -12.75 4.04
C HIS A 238 -7.34 -11.82 3.46
N GLY A 239 -6.25 -11.58 4.20
CA GLY A 239 -5.12 -10.77 3.74
C GLY A 239 -4.29 -11.43 2.62
N VAL A 240 -4.52 -12.73 2.34
CA VAL A 240 -3.72 -13.53 1.41
C VAL A 240 -4.49 -13.95 0.16
N ILE A 241 -5.81 -14.15 0.24
CA ILE A 241 -6.63 -14.61 -0.91
C ILE A 241 -6.48 -13.73 -2.16
N GLY A 242 -6.21 -12.42 -2.00
CA GLY A 242 -5.99 -11.52 -3.13
C GLY A 242 -4.69 -11.81 -3.89
N ILE A 243 -3.65 -12.29 -3.21
CA ILE A 243 -2.39 -12.72 -3.85
C ILE A 243 -2.64 -14.02 -4.61
N VAL A 244 -3.36 -14.94 -3.99
CA VAL A 244 -3.73 -16.23 -4.64
C VAL A 244 -4.57 -15.98 -5.88
N ALA A 245 -5.54 -15.05 -5.83
CA ALA A 245 -6.33 -14.66 -7.01
C ALA A 245 -5.45 -14.18 -8.17
N SER A 246 -4.41 -13.37 -7.89
CA SER A 246 -3.44 -12.96 -8.90
C SER A 246 -2.72 -14.15 -9.53
N ARG A 247 -2.20 -15.08 -8.71
CA ARG A 247 -1.51 -16.29 -9.19
C ARG A 247 -2.41 -17.19 -10.03
N VAL A 248 -3.69 -17.34 -9.63
CA VAL A 248 -4.67 -18.13 -10.40
C VAL A 248 -4.96 -17.44 -11.74
N THR A 249 -5.17 -16.12 -11.74
CA THR A 249 -5.39 -15.35 -12.97
C THR A 249 -4.20 -15.46 -13.92
N GLU A 250 -2.99 -15.31 -13.43
CA GLU A 250 -1.75 -15.45 -14.23
C GLU A 250 -1.60 -16.85 -14.83
N ARG A 251 -1.84 -17.90 -14.03
CA ARG A 251 -1.69 -19.28 -14.49
C ARG A 251 -2.80 -19.75 -15.43
N CYS A 252 -4.05 -19.29 -15.19
CA CYS A 252 -5.22 -19.71 -15.96
C CYS A 252 -5.50 -18.80 -17.17
N GLY A 253 -4.94 -17.59 -17.22
CA GLY A 253 -5.22 -16.57 -18.25
C GLY A 253 -6.68 -16.09 -18.25
N LYS A 254 -7.35 -16.09 -17.10
CA LYS A 254 -8.77 -15.82 -16.94
C LYS A 254 -9.05 -14.95 -15.73
N PRO A 255 -10.17 -14.19 -15.74
CA PRO A 255 -10.65 -13.56 -14.51
C PRO A 255 -10.87 -14.63 -13.42
N CYS A 256 -10.53 -14.27 -12.20
CA CYS A 256 -10.62 -15.19 -11.07
C CYS A 256 -11.22 -14.51 -9.85
N MET A 257 -11.96 -15.28 -9.06
CA MET A 257 -12.41 -14.91 -7.72
C MET A 257 -12.07 -16.04 -6.73
N ILE A 258 -11.34 -15.67 -5.68
CA ILE A 258 -11.03 -16.57 -4.56
C ILE A 258 -11.87 -16.15 -3.36
N ILE A 259 -12.62 -17.09 -2.80
CA ILE A 259 -13.58 -16.84 -1.72
C ILE A 259 -13.15 -17.61 -0.48
N SER A 260 -13.01 -16.91 0.63
CA SER A 260 -12.87 -17.50 1.96
C SER A 260 -14.23 -17.59 2.62
N ARG A 261 -14.66 -18.79 2.97
CA ARG A 261 -15.89 -19.02 3.72
C ARG A 261 -15.58 -19.12 5.22
N GLY A 262 -16.14 -18.20 6.02
CA GLY A 262 -16.20 -18.32 7.47
C GLY A 262 -17.51 -18.96 7.93
N GLU A 263 -17.76 -18.98 9.22
CA GLU A 263 -18.97 -19.56 9.81
C GLU A 263 -20.24 -18.75 9.48
N THR A 264 -20.14 -17.42 9.45
CA THR A 264 -21.28 -16.51 9.29
C THR A 264 -21.17 -15.60 8.08
N GLU A 265 -19.98 -15.45 7.51
CA GLU A 265 -19.73 -14.58 6.37
C GLU A 265 -18.73 -15.19 5.40
N ALA A 266 -18.75 -14.71 4.17
CA ALA A 266 -17.75 -15.04 3.17
C ALA A 266 -17.11 -13.77 2.62
N LYS A 267 -15.80 -13.80 2.41
CA LYS A 267 -15.05 -12.70 1.79
C LYS A 267 -14.34 -13.18 0.54
N GLY A 268 -14.48 -12.42 -0.55
CA GLY A 268 -13.85 -12.74 -1.82
C GLY A 268 -12.84 -11.69 -2.25
N SER A 269 -11.87 -12.11 -3.05
CA SER A 269 -10.97 -11.23 -3.78
C SER A 269 -10.88 -11.66 -5.23
N GLY A 270 -11.14 -10.74 -6.15
CA GLY A 270 -11.09 -10.97 -7.58
C GLY A 270 -9.86 -10.37 -8.25
N ARG A 271 -9.44 -10.98 -9.34
CA ARG A 271 -8.48 -10.44 -10.28
C ARG A 271 -8.97 -10.66 -11.71
N SER A 272 -8.66 -9.70 -12.57
CA SER A 272 -9.11 -9.72 -13.95
C SER A 272 -7.95 -9.80 -14.94
N ILE A 273 -8.30 -9.95 -16.19
CA ILE A 273 -7.40 -9.86 -17.36
C ILE A 273 -7.75 -8.59 -18.14
N GLU A 274 -6.85 -8.20 -19.04
CA GLU A 274 -7.09 -7.07 -19.94
C GLU A 274 -8.40 -7.28 -20.75
N GLY A 275 -9.19 -6.24 -20.86
CA GLY A 275 -10.46 -6.25 -21.60
C GLY A 275 -11.67 -6.76 -20.84
N PHE A 276 -11.55 -7.15 -19.57
CA PHE A 276 -12.68 -7.54 -18.72
C PHE A 276 -12.68 -6.78 -17.39
N SER A 277 -13.71 -5.96 -17.16
CA SER A 277 -13.89 -5.21 -15.91
C SER A 277 -14.69 -6.04 -14.90
N LEU A 278 -14.04 -6.44 -13.79
CA LEU A 278 -14.74 -7.06 -12.66
C LEU A 278 -15.62 -6.06 -11.88
N PHE A 279 -15.35 -4.77 -12.03
CA PHE A 279 -16.12 -3.73 -11.35
C PHE A 279 -17.49 -3.50 -12.02
N GLU A 280 -17.54 -3.69 -13.35
CA GLU A 280 -18.76 -3.52 -14.14
C GLU A 280 -19.56 -4.83 -14.27
N ALA A 281 -18.97 -5.98 -13.93
CA ALA A 281 -19.57 -7.31 -14.06
C ALA A 281 -20.35 -7.73 -12.81
#